data_6d6da624e46729e670785f8e93d32790
#
_entry.id   6d6da624e46729e670785f8e93d32790
#
_cell.length_a   1.000
_cell.length_b   1.000
_cell.length_c   1.000
_cell.angle_alpha   90.00
_cell.angle_beta   90.00
_cell.angle_gamma   90.00
#
_symmetry.space_group_name_H-M   'P 1'
#
loop_
_entity.id
_entity.type
_entity.pdbx_description
1 polymer ?
#
loop_
_entity_poly.entity_id
_entity_poly.type
_entity_poly.pdbx_seq_one_letter_code
_entity_poly.pdbx_strand_id
1 'polypeptide(L)'
;MLAATRPDLLVLRPSRGGARFVSVKGRARIAARSAATRFASALYHNPGGYRLLKAARVLRHPLEFARRRSASRDSTPHELLEVDDAEGYRWIDPTLIGGFTELWATVQSHLTRVRPEIATWRQSKGEYHATTFDLVGDEDIDGLPALLEYATSDELLRAVFSYLGEVPVLRRVSVGYSSRLGEPVTGSMQYHLDGEDSRQLKLFILLDEVSAERGPLHFYSARDTERILRSLPRERPAGPEVRAFGPWRDEDVERAAGHAPMVFTGGPGKGLLIDTSRCIHYGARVSDGHERFVFMLAYRSLHSVHDTPFNVLRPDRFDDPVRRAVLQGTERLPLGWFFPHPSLGPEARGGGGSEPVPTD
;
A
#
# COMPACT_ATOMS: atom_id res chain seq x y z
N MET A 1 18.39 30.88 -11.08
CA MET A 1 17.17 31.30 -11.82
C MET A 1 16.54 30.02 -12.34
N LEU A 2 15.65 29.39 -11.58
CA LEU A 2 14.96 28.18 -11.95
C LEU A 2 13.46 28.45 -11.89
N ALA A 3 12.84 28.43 -13.07
CA ALA A 3 11.41 28.64 -13.23
C ALA A 3 10.65 27.43 -12.73
N ALA A 4 9.77 27.64 -11.75
CA ALA A 4 8.80 26.64 -11.31
C ALA A 4 7.78 26.41 -12.42
N THR A 5 7.80 25.23 -13.03
CA THR A 5 6.75 24.76 -13.92
C THR A 5 5.53 24.41 -13.08
N ARG A 6 4.46 25.13 -13.27
CA ARG A 6 3.13 24.84 -12.75
C ARG A 6 2.59 23.56 -13.42
N PRO A 7 1.90 22.67 -12.70
CA PRO A 7 1.17 21.59 -13.34
C PRO A 7 0.05 22.18 -14.20
N ASP A 8 0.01 21.75 -15.44
CA ASP A 8 -0.90 22.23 -16.47
C ASP A 8 -2.36 22.08 -16.04
N LEU A 9 -3.00 23.22 -15.83
CA LEU A 9 -4.43 23.36 -15.89
C LEU A 9 -4.87 22.95 -17.31
N LEU A 10 -5.60 21.87 -17.44
CA LEU A 10 -6.28 21.48 -18.67
C LEU A 10 -7.17 22.64 -19.11
N VAL A 11 -6.66 23.45 -20.02
CA VAL A 11 -7.44 24.46 -20.73
C VAL A 11 -8.33 23.70 -21.70
N LEU A 12 -9.56 23.43 -21.30
CA LEU A 12 -10.60 23.00 -22.20
C LEU A 12 -10.75 24.08 -23.27
N ARG A 13 -10.27 23.80 -24.50
CA ARG A 13 -10.58 24.65 -25.65
C ARG A 13 -12.10 24.80 -25.78
N PRO A 14 -12.65 26.00 -25.88
CA PRO A 14 -14.07 26.17 -26.08
C PRO A 14 -14.42 25.65 -27.49
N SER A 15 -15.18 24.56 -27.56
CA SER A 15 -15.90 24.19 -28.77
C SER A 15 -16.90 25.31 -29.07
N ARG A 16 -16.90 25.78 -30.30
CA ARG A 16 -17.90 26.75 -30.80
C ARG A 16 -19.30 26.17 -30.61
N GLY A 17 -20.04 26.69 -29.65
CA GLY A 17 -21.46 26.35 -29.48
C GLY A 17 -21.89 26.33 -28.00
N GLY A 18 -22.45 27.47 -27.54
CA GLY A 18 -23.33 27.56 -26.39
C GLY A 18 -22.66 27.55 -25.01
N ALA A 19 -22.61 28.71 -24.38
CA ALA A 19 -22.33 28.83 -22.95
C ALA A 19 -23.37 28.00 -22.18
N ARG A 20 -23.01 26.81 -21.70
CA ARG A 20 -23.84 26.02 -20.78
C ARG A 20 -23.89 26.73 -19.45
N PHE A 21 -24.96 27.49 -19.17
CA PHE A 21 -25.24 28.02 -17.84
C PHE A 21 -25.38 26.85 -16.87
N VAL A 22 -24.36 26.61 -16.05
CA VAL A 22 -24.51 25.70 -14.91
C VAL A 22 -25.56 26.34 -13.98
N SER A 23 -26.69 25.68 -13.79
CA SER A 23 -27.77 26.19 -12.94
C SER A 23 -27.26 26.47 -11.52
N VAL A 24 -27.89 27.39 -10.80
CA VAL A 24 -27.55 27.71 -9.40
C VAL A 24 -27.50 26.43 -8.54
N LYS A 25 -28.42 25.48 -8.78
CA LYS A 25 -28.41 24.15 -8.14
C LYS A 25 -27.19 23.31 -8.51
N GLY A 26 -26.72 23.41 -9.75
CA GLY A 26 -25.49 22.74 -10.19
C GLY A 26 -24.24 23.31 -9.51
N ARG A 27 -24.13 24.63 -9.41
CA ARG A 27 -23.02 25.31 -8.69
C ARG A 27 -23.03 24.99 -7.19
N ALA A 28 -24.20 24.97 -6.55
CA ALA A 28 -24.36 24.57 -5.14
C ALA A 28 -23.94 23.11 -4.90
N ARG A 29 -24.30 22.19 -5.80
CA ARG A 29 -23.87 20.78 -5.72
C ARG A 29 -22.36 20.62 -5.89
N ILE A 30 -21.74 21.34 -6.82
CA ILE A 30 -20.28 21.34 -7.03
C ILE A 30 -19.59 21.90 -5.80
N ALA A 31 -20.07 23.03 -5.26
CA ALA A 31 -19.50 23.65 -4.07
C ALA A 31 -19.63 22.75 -2.82
N ALA A 32 -20.80 22.12 -2.62
CA ALA A 32 -21.03 21.18 -1.53
C ALA A 32 -20.14 19.95 -1.64
N ARG A 33 -19.99 19.40 -2.85
CA ARG A 33 -19.08 18.26 -3.11
C ARG A 33 -17.62 18.63 -2.84
N SER A 34 -17.17 19.81 -3.28
CA SER A 34 -15.83 20.33 -3.01
C SER A 34 -15.61 20.60 -1.51
N ALA A 35 -16.59 21.10 -0.78
CA ALA A 35 -16.52 21.28 0.66
C ALA A 35 -16.45 19.94 1.40
N ALA A 36 -17.27 18.97 1.02
CA ALA A 36 -17.23 17.61 1.59
C ALA A 36 -15.89 16.92 1.33
N THR A 37 -15.32 17.07 0.14
CA THR A 37 -14.01 16.52 -0.19
C THR A 37 -12.92 17.16 0.65
N ARG A 38 -12.91 18.49 0.80
CA ARG A 38 -11.94 19.20 1.67
C ARG A 38 -12.08 18.79 3.14
N PHE A 39 -13.31 18.63 3.63
CA PHE A 39 -13.55 18.19 5.00
C PHE A 39 -13.09 16.75 5.22
N ALA A 40 -13.40 15.84 4.29
CA ALA A 40 -12.90 14.46 4.34
C ALA A 40 -11.37 14.40 4.29
N SER A 41 -10.73 15.20 3.44
CA SER A 41 -9.27 15.33 3.37
C SER A 41 -8.69 15.83 4.70
N ALA A 42 -9.27 16.87 5.29
CA ALA A 42 -8.83 17.38 6.58
C ALA A 42 -8.95 16.35 7.72
N LEU A 43 -10.02 15.55 7.73
CA LEU A 43 -10.17 14.44 8.67
C LEU A 43 -9.14 13.32 8.42
N TYR A 44 -8.92 12.98 7.15
CA TYR A 44 -7.97 11.93 6.76
C TYR A 44 -6.54 12.24 7.20
N HIS A 45 -6.10 13.49 7.04
CA HIS A 45 -4.74 13.92 7.39
C HIS A 45 -4.57 14.31 8.87
N ASN A 46 -5.63 14.23 9.67
CA ASN A 46 -5.58 14.47 11.12
C ASN A 46 -5.72 13.14 11.87
N PRO A 47 -4.80 12.78 12.80
CA PRO A 47 -4.86 11.51 13.52
C PRO A 47 -6.20 11.27 14.27
N GLY A 48 -6.77 12.32 14.85
CA GLY A 48 -8.09 12.24 15.51
C GLY A 48 -9.22 12.06 14.51
N GLY A 49 -9.19 12.81 13.42
CA GLY A 49 -10.14 12.69 12.31
C GLY A 49 -10.07 11.32 11.64
N TYR A 50 -8.87 10.79 11.46
CA TYR A 50 -8.65 9.45 10.90
C TYR A 50 -9.32 8.36 11.77
N ARG A 51 -9.15 8.41 13.11
CA ARG A 51 -9.82 7.50 14.04
C ARG A 51 -11.34 7.61 13.96
N LEU A 52 -11.86 8.82 13.81
CA LEU A 52 -13.29 9.07 13.65
C LEU A 52 -13.84 8.46 12.35
N LEU A 53 -13.11 8.61 11.24
CA LEU A 53 -13.46 7.99 9.95
C LEU A 53 -13.49 6.46 10.07
N LYS A 54 -12.49 5.86 10.73
CA LYS A 54 -12.44 4.42 10.96
C LYS A 54 -13.63 3.96 11.85
N ALA A 55 -13.91 4.67 12.92
CA ALA A 55 -15.06 4.38 13.78
C ALA A 55 -16.40 4.46 13.03
N ALA A 56 -16.58 5.47 12.19
CA ALA A 56 -17.77 5.61 11.35
C ALA A 56 -17.91 4.42 10.36
N ARG A 57 -16.81 3.88 9.84
CA ARG A 57 -16.84 2.68 8.99
C ARG A 57 -17.21 1.43 9.76
N VAL A 58 -16.69 1.25 10.98
CA VAL A 58 -17.10 0.15 11.86
C VAL A 58 -18.59 0.20 12.16
N LEU A 59 -19.12 1.40 12.48
CA LEU A 59 -20.56 1.60 12.74
C LEU A 59 -21.43 1.32 11.52
N ARG A 60 -20.87 1.34 10.34
CA ARG A 60 -21.57 1.03 9.10
C ARG A 60 -21.78 -0.47 8.89
N HIS A 61 -20.87 -1.31 9.38
CA HIS A 61 -20.90 -2.77 9.26
C HIS A 61 -20.59 -3.45 10.60
N PRO A 62 -21.32 -3.13 11.68
CA PRO A 62 -20.96 -3.54 13.02
C PRO A 62 -21.02 -5.05 13.22
N LEU A 63 -21.95 -5.74 12.55
CA LEU A 63 -22.08 -7.20 12.63
C LEU A 63 -20.91 -7.91 11.94
N GLU A 64 -20.49 -7.42 10.77
CA GLU A 64 -19.33 -7.98 10.07
C GLU A 64 -18.04 -7.74 10.86
N PHE A 65 -17.89 -6.56 11.45
CA PHE A 65 -16.77 -6.27 12.35
C PHE A 65 -16.76 -7.22 13.54
N ALA A 66 -17.90 -7.38 14.22
CA ALA A 66 -18.01 -8.28 15.37
C ALA A 66 -17.71 -9.74 14.99
N ARG A 67 -18.21 -10.20 13.84
CA ARG A 67 -17.95 -11.55 13.31
C ARG A 67 -16.46 -11.77 13.04
N ARG A 68 -15.80 -10.86 12.34
CA ARG A 68 -14.36 -10.95 12.01
C ARG A 68 -13.50 -10.89 13.26
N ARG A 69 -13.85 -10.05 14.21
CA ARG A 69 -13.15 -9.95 15.48
C ARG A 69 -13.36 -11.21 16.36
N SER A 70 -14.55 -11.79 16.34
CA SER A 70 -14.81 -13.05 17.06
C SER A 70 -14.02 -14.20 16.45
N ALA A 71 -13.97 -14.30 15.12
CA ALA A 71 -13.24 -15.36 14.42
C ALA A 71 -11.72 -15.31 14.63
N SER A 72 -11.17 -14.16 15.04
CA SER A 72 -9.73 -13.99 15.29
C SER A 72 -9.31 -14.24 16.75
N ARG A 73 -10.26 -14.35 17.70
CA ARG A 73 -9.95 -14.38 19.15
C ARG A 73 -9.11 -15.56 19.59
N ASP A 74 -9.30 -16.70 18.96
CA ASP A 74 -8.63 -17.95 19.34
C ASP A 74 -7.38 -18.20 18.48
N SER A 75 -6.97 -17.20 17.70
CA SER A 75 -5.81 -17.29 16.83
C SER A 75 -4.53 -17.05 17.61
N THR A 76 -3.81 -18.13 17.92
CA THR A 76 -2.46 -18.04 18.48
C THR A 76 -1.45 -18.15 17.34
N PRO A 77 -0.61 -17.14 17.11
CA PRO A 77 0.44 -17.20 16.10
C PRO A 77 1.54 -18.16 16.52
N HIS A 78 2.29 -18.67 15.55
CA HIS A 78 3.57 -19.29 15.84
C HIS A 78 4.51 -18.21 16.42
N GLU A 79 5.22 -18.53 17.51
CA GLU A 79 6.06 -17.55 18.24
C GLU A 79 7.08 -16.79 17.35
N LEU A 80 7.62 -17.48 16.32
CA LEU A 80 8.57 -16.91 15.36
C LEU A 80 7.92 -15.98 14.33
N LEU A 81 6.59 -15.97 14.21
CA LEU A 81 5.82 -15.09 13.34
C LEU A 81 5.08 -13.99 14.11
N GLU A 82 5.12 -14.03 15.44
CA GLU A 82 4.46 -13.03 16.28
C GLU A 82 5.13 -11.66 16.14
N VAL A 83 4.32 -10.66 15.80
CA VAL A 83 4.76 -9.26 15.72
C VAL A 83 4.47 -8.56 17.04
N ASP A 84 5.51 -8.15 17.74
CA ASP A 84 5.38 -7.34 18.97
C ASP A 84 4.75 -5.99 18.67
N ASP A 85 3.77 -5.57 19.47
CA ASP A 85 3.02 -4.33 19.24
C ASP A 85 3.88 -3.07 19.37
N ALA A 86 4.87 -3.06 20.26
CA ALA A 86 5.75 -1.91 20.43
C ALA A 86 6.82 -1.82 19.35
N GLU A 87 7.27 -2.97 18.85
CA GLU A 87 8.22 -3.00 17.73
C GLU A 87 7.53 -2.75 16.38
N GLY A 88 6.34 -3.33 16.16
CA GLY A 88 5.59 -3.22 14.92
C GLY A 88 6.21 -3.98 13.75
N TYR A 89 7.21 -4.83 14.00
CA TYR A 89 7.84 -5.66 12.97
C TYR A 89 8.38 -6.97 13.53
N ARG A 90 8.63 -7.94 12.64
CA ARG A 90 9.29 -9.21 12.93
C ARG A 90 10.11 -9.67 11.74
N TRP A 91 11.39 -9.98 11.95
CA TRP A 91 12.18 -10.74 11.00
C TRP A 91 11.68 -12.18 10.99
N ILE A 92 11.43 -12.75 9.82
CA ILE A 92 10.89 -14.08 9.71
C ILE A 92 11.69 -14.95 8.74
N ASP A 93 11.59 -16.25 8.95
CA ASP A 93 11.89 -17.24 7.93
C ASP A 93 10.57 -17.62 7.21
N PRO A 94 10.38 -17.23 5.94
CA PRO A 94 9.15 -17.53 5.21
C PRO A 94 8.87 -19.02 5.02
N THR A 95 9.87 -19.89 5.21
CA THR A 95 9.67 -21.36 5.15
C THR A 95 8.83 -21.90 6.30
N LEU A 96 8.64 -21.14 7.38
CA LEU A 96 7.73 -21.46 8.48
C LEU A 96 6.25 -21.33 8.09
N ILE A 97 5.97 -20.75 6.93
CA ILE A 97 4.63 -20.52 6.40
C ILE A 97 4.34 -21.57 5.34
N GLY A 98 3.24 -22.31 5.51
CA GLY A 98 2.83 -23.36 4.58
C GLY A 98 2.69 -22.85 3.13
N GLY A 99 3.14 -23.63 2.16
CA GLY A 99 3.10 -23.30 0.74
C GLY A 99 4.28 -22.45 0.23
N PHE A 100 5.32 -22.22 1.05
CA PHE A 100 6.48 -21.41 0.63
C PHE A 100 7.22 -21.98 -0.58
N THR A 101 7.41 -23.30 -0.63
CA THR A 101 8.12 -23.94 -1.76
C THR A 101 7.39 -23.70 -3.08
N GLU A 102 6.07 -23.85 -3.07
CA GLU A 102 5.21 -23.63 -4.24
C GLU A 102 5.16 -22.14 -4.64
N LEU A 103 5.03 -21.25 -3.64
CA LEU A 103 5.15 -19.81 -3.85
C LEU A 103 6.46 -19.48 -4.53
N TRP A 104 7.58 -19.95 -3.96
CA TRP A 104 8.92 -19.66 -4.42
C TRP A 104 9.13 -20.11 -5.88
N ALA A 105 8.79 -21.35 -6.18
CA ALA A 105 8.89 -21.91 -7.53
C ALA A 105 8.02 -21.11 -8.52
N THR A 106 6.80 -20.76 -8.12
CA THR A 106 5.86 -19.98 -8.94
C THR A 106 6.40 -18.58 -9.24
N VAL A 107 6.87 -17.86 -8.22
CA VAL A 107 7.39 -16.50 -8.38
C VAL A 107 8.68 -16.49 -9.20
N GLN A 108 9.61 -17.42 -8.98
CA GLN A 108 10.84 -17.51 -9.76
C GLN A 108 10.57 -17.85 -11.23
N SER A 109 9.62 -18.75 -11.51
CA SER A 109 9.19 -19.06 -12.87
C SER A 109 8.56 -17.84 -13.57
N HIS A 110 7.70 -17.11 -12.86
CA HIS A 110 7.08 -15.88 -13.35
C HIS A 110 8.16 -14.81 -13.65
N LEU A 111 9.09 -14.57 -12.73
CA LEU A 111 10.20 -13.64 -12.94
C LEU A 111 11.05 -14.00 -14.16
N THR A 112 11.35 -15.30 -14.36
CA THR A 112 12.11 -15.75 -15.52
C THR A 112 11.39 -15.41 -16.83
N ARG A 113 10.06 -15.51 -16.84
CA ARG A 113 9.21 -15.16 -17.99
C ARG A 113 9.17 -13.66 -18.25
N VAL A 114 9.01 -12.83 -17.22
CA VAL A 114 8.74 -11.38 -17.39
C VAL A 114 10.01 -10.51 -17.42
N ARG A 115 11.14 -10.97 -16.91
CA ARG A 115 12.40 -10.19 -16.91
C ARG A 115 12.81 -9.64 -18.28
N PRO A 116 12.70 -10.39 -19.41
CA PRO A 116 13.02 -9.86 -20.74
C PRO A 116 12.14 -8.65 -21.14
N GLU A 117 10.93 -8.58 -20.62
CA GLU A 117 9.94 -7.54 -20.98
C GLU A 117 10.10 -6.25 -20.15
N ILE A 118 10.83 -6.30 -19.03
CA ILE A 118 10.97 -5.16 -18.10
C ILE A 118 11.49 -3.91 -18.82
N ALA A 119 12.47 -4.05 -19.71
CA ALA A 119 13.04 -2.92 -20.44
C ALA A 119 11.98 -2.23 -21.32
N THR A 120 11.14 -3.01 -22.00
CA THR A 120 10.03 -2.51 -22.82
C THR A 120 8.97 -1.83 -21.97
N TRP A 121 8.58 -2.45 -20.85
CA TRP A 121 7.61 -1.86 -19.92
C TRP A 121 8.10 -0.55 -19.32
N ARG A 122 9.36 -0.46 -18.94
CA ARG A 122 9.98 0.78 -18.45
C ARG A 122 9.83 1.92 -19.46
N GLN A 123 10.07 1.65 -20.76
CA GLN A 123 9.92 2.64 -21.82
C GLN A 123 8.45 3.08 -22.01
N SER A 124 7.50 2.16 -21.85
CA SER A 124 6.07 2.44 -22.06
C SER A 124 5.39 3.19 -20.92
N LYS A 125 5.89 3.07 -19.68
CA LYS A 125 5.22 3.61 -18.48
C LYS A 125 5.52 5.08 -18.17
N GLY A 126 6.36 5.73 -18.95
CA GLY A 126 6.80 7.12 -18.69
C GLY A 126 7.71 7.23 -17.46
N GLU A 127 8.34 8.38 -17.30
CA GLU A 127 9.42 8.61 -16.32
C GLU A 127 9.00 8.28 -14.87
N TYR A 128 7.83 8.72 -14.43
CA TYR A 128 7.40 8.57 -13.03
C TYR A 128 7.21 7.10 -12.59
N HIS A 129 6.74 6.22 -13.48
CA HIS A 129 6.49 4.80 -13.16
C HIS A 129 7.59 3.86 -13.63
N ALA A 130 8.63 4.40 -14.25
CA ALA A 130 9.70 3.59 -14.82
C ALA A 130 10.66 3.02 -13.76
N THR A 131 10.62 3.54 -12.53
CA THR A 131 11.56 3.16 -11.44
C THR A 131 10.99 2.12 -10.49
N THR A 132 9.67 2.03 -10.35
CA THR A 132 9.01 1.06 -9.44
C THR A 132 7.65 0.65 -9.99
N PHE A 133 7.41 -0.64 -10.18
CA PHE A 133 6.12 -1.17 -10.63
C PHE A 133 5.91 -2.62 -10.23
N ASP A 134 4.66 -3.08 -10.29
CA ASP A 134 4.29 -4.48 -10.09
C ASP A 134 4.50 -5.29 -11.35
N LEU A 135 5.01 -6.50 -11.18
CA LEU A 135 5.21 -7.49 -12.22
C LEU A 135 4.06 -8.52 -12.29
N VAL A 136 3.10 -8.43 -11.37
CA VAL A 136 1.88 -9.25 -11.39
C VAL A 136 0.66 -8.36 -11.46
N GLY A 137 -0.20 -8.62 -12.44
CA GLY A 137 -1.53 -8.04 -12.55
C GLY A 137 -2.61 -8.97 -11.99
N ASP A 138 -3.87 -8.53 -12.07
CA ASP A 138 -5.01 -9.33 -11.57
C ASP A 138 -5.13 -10.67 -12.31
N GLU A 139 -4.86 -10.70 -13.61
CA GLU A 139 -4.89 -11.92 -14.43
C GLU A 139 -3.76 -12.89 -14.05
N ASP A 140 -2.57 -12.37 -13.74
CA ASP A 140 -1.47 -13.19 -13.25
C ASP A 140 -1.82 -13.84 -11.89
N ILE A 141 -2.43 -13.08 -10.98
CA ILE A 141 -2.85 -13.59 -9.66
C ILE A 141 -3.88 -14.72 -9.82
N ASP A 142 -4.82 -14.57 -10.75
CA ASP A 142 -5.79 -15.62 -11.07
C ASP A 142 -5.12 -16.88 -11.66
N GLY A 143 -4.08 -16.69 -12.47
CA GLY A 143 -3.31 -17.77 -13.11
C GLY A 143 -2.25 -18.43 -12.21
N LEU A 144 -1.89 -17.80 -11.08
CA LEU A 144 -0.83 -18.22 -10.16
C LEU A 144 -1.39 -18.54 -8.76
N PRO A 145 -2.11 -19.66 -8.60
CA PRO A 145 -2.83 -20.00 -7.36
C PRO A 145 -1.95 -20.01 -6.11
N ALA A 146 -0.69 -20.40 -6.22
CA ALA A 146 0.25 -20.43 -5.10
C ALA A 146 0.42 -19.08 -4.39
N LEU A 147 0.20 -17.96 -5.10
CA LEU A 147 0.25 -16.62 -4.49
C LEU A 147 -0.83 -16.45 -3.43
N LEU A 148 -2.07 -16.86 -3.75
CA LEU A 148 -3.21 -16.74 -2.83
C LEU A 148 -3.22 -17.85 -1.78
N GLU A 149 -2.79 -19.07 -2.12
CA GLU A 149 -2.65 -20.16 -1.15
C GLU A 149 -1.67 -19.79 -0.05
N TYR A 150 -0.51 -19.25 -0.40
CA TYR A 150 0.46 -18.77 0.56
C TYR A 150 -0.07 -17.57 1.37
N ALA A 151 -0.69 -16.60 0.70
CA ALA A 151 -1.26 -15.42 1.36
C ALA A 151 -2.41 -15.75 2.32
N THR A 152 -3.04 -16.91 2.16
CA THR A 152 -4.15 -17.37 3.02
C THR A 152 -3.79 -18.61 3.81
N SER A 153 -2.50 -18.96 3.95
CA SER A 153 -2.04 -20.06 4.80
C SER A 153 -2.35 -19.81 6.28
N ASP A 154 -2.60 -20.88 7.01
CA ASP A 154 -3.04 -20.78 8.40
C ASP A 154 -2.01 -20.09 9.30
N GLU A 155 -0.71 -20.39 9.11
CA GLU A 155 0.38 -19.80 9.90
C GLU A 155 0.44 -18.30 9.72
N LEU A 156 0.38 -17.83 8.47
CA LEU A 156 0.43 -16.40 8.16
C LEU A 156 -0.84 -15.70 8.64
N LEU A 157 -2.02 -16.27 8.39
CA LEU A 157 -3.27 -15.68 8.83
C LEU A 157 -3.36 -15.57 10.35
N ARG A 158 -2.90 -16.56 11.12
CA ARG A 158 -2.84 -16.47 12.60
C ARG A 158 -1.97 -15.32 13.07
N ALA A 159 -0.78 -15.12 12.46
CA ALA A 159 0.09 -14.00 12.77
C ALA A 159 -0.59 -12.66 12.48
N VAL A 160 -1.25 -12.55 11.31
CA VAL A 160 -1.96 -11.33 10.91
C VAL A 160 -3.18 -11.08 11.80
N PHE A 161 -3.96 -12.11 12.14
CA PHE A 161 -5.14 -11.99 13.02
C PHE A 161 -4.75 -11.53 14.42
N SER A 162 -3.72 -12.15 15.00
CA SER A 162 -3.20 -11.77 16.31
C SER A 162 -2.79 -10.30 16.34
N TYR A 163 -2.07 -9.84 15.31
CA TYR A 163 -1.59 -8.47 15.25
C TYR A 163 -2.71 -7.45 14.99
N LEU A 164 -3.62 -7.71 14.05
CA LEU A 164 -4.70 -6.78 13.69
C LEU A 164 -5.92 -6.86 14.61
N GLY A 165 -6.11 -7.97 15.34
CA GLY A 165 -7.23 -8.20 16.25
C GLY A 165 -8.55 -8.50 15.54
N GLU A 166 -8.52 -8.81 14.24
CA GLU A 166 -9.67 -9.18 13.40
C GLU A 166 -9.22 -9.98 12.18
N VAL A 167 -10.13 -10.70 11.54
CA VAL A 167 -9.89 -11.29 10.22
C VAL A 167 -9.71 -10.14 9.20
N PRO A 168 -8.51 -9.98 8.62
CA PRO A 168 -8.19 -8.86 7.75
C PRO A 168 -8.80 -9.00 6.36
N VAL A 169 -8.48 -8.03 5.51
CA VAL A 169 -8.60 -8.14 4.06
C VAL A 169 -7.21 -8.09 3.44
N LEU A 170 -6.90 -9.05 2.58
CA LEU A 170 -5.74 -8.99 1.70
C LEU A 170 -5.99 -7.91 0.64
N ARG A 171 -5.20 -6.86 0.65
CA ARG A 171 -5.38 -5.69 -0.22
C ARG A 171 -4.38 -5.64 -1.36
N ARG A 172 -3.26 -6.32 -1.21
CA ARG A 172 -2.24 -6.37 -2.25
C ARG A 172 -1.50 -7.69 -2.24
N VAL A 173 -1.32 -8.23 -3.42
CA VAL A 173 -0.36 -9.27 -3.78
C VAL A 173 0.53 -8.63 -4.85
N SER A 174 1.84 -8.63 -4.66
CA SER A 174 2.76 -7.88 -5.51
C SER A 174 4.07 -8.62 -5.69
N VAL A 175 4.55 -8.64 -6.91
CA VAL A 175 5.97 -8.88 -7.22
C VAL A 175 6.55 -7.55 -7.67
N GLY A 176 7.08 -6.81 -6.70
CA GLY A 176 7.56 -5.45 -6.92
C GLY A 176 8.94 -5.45 -7.56
N TYR A 177 9.10 -4.67 -8.62
CA TYR A 177 10.36 -4.31 -9.25
C TYR A 177 10.73 -2.88 -8.92
N SER A 178 12.00 -2.62 -8.67
CA SER A 178 12.53 -1.27 -8.48
C SER A 178 13.88 -1.14 -9.17
N SER A 179 14.08 0.00 -9.85
CA SER A 179 15.35 0.38 -10.46
C SER A 179 15.50 1.91 -10.45
N ARG A 180 16.69 2.41 -10.72
CA ARG A 180 16.93 3.84 -10.90
C ARG A 180 17.10 4.19 -12.38
N LEU A 181 16.56 5.35 -12.76
CA LEU A 181 16.72 5.96 -14.08
C LEU A 181 17.18 7.42 -13.98
N GLY A 182 18.01 7.76 -12.98
CA GLY A 182 18.43 9.14 -12.75
C GLY A 182 17.38 10.05 -12.07
N GLU A 183 16.25 9.47 -11.64
CA GLU A 183 15.11 10.19 -11.08
C GLU A 183 15.39 10.77 -9.67
N PRO A 184 14.77 11.91 -9.32
CA PRO A 184 14.86 12.44 -7.97
C PRO A 184 14.19 11.52 -6.96
N VAL A 185 14.63 11.57 -5.70
CA VAL A 185 14.03 10.83 -4.59
C VAL A 185 12.62 11.38 -4.31
N THR A 186 11.60 10.60 -4.60
CA THR A 186 10.18 11.00 -4.47
C THR A 186 9.31 9.88 -3.91
N GLY A 187 8.12 10.22 -3.43
CA GLY A 187 7.12 9.24 -2.98
C GLY A 187 7.64 8.27 -1.92
N SER A 188 7.53 6.97 -2.17
CA SER A 188 7.97 5.90 -1.26
C SER A 188 9.50 5.83 -1.02
N MET A 189 10.27 6.60 -1.78
CA MET A 189 11.71 6.75 -1.54
C MET A 189 12.02 7.75 -0.42
N GLN A 190 11.07 8.51 0.08
CA GLN A 190 11.23 9.42 1.21
C GLN A 190 10.63 8.78 2.45
N TYR A 191 11.11 9.18 3.65
CA TYR A 191 10.50 8.70 4.90
C TYR A 191 9.02 9.05 4.95
N HIS A 192 8.18 8.03 5.14
CA HIS A 192 6.73 8.14 5.22
C HIS A 192 6.12 7.07 6.12
N LEU A 193 4.85 7.23 6.42
CA LEU A 193 3.96 6.19 6.94
C LEU A 193 2.92 5.89 5.86
N ASP A 194 2.53 4.64 5.75
CA ASP A 194 1.40 4.29 4.91
C ASP A 194 0.08 4.72 5.56
N GLY A 195 -0.64 5.59 4.88
CA GLY A 195 -1.87 6.20 5.41
C GLY A 195 -3.15 5.39 5.19
N GLU A 196 -3.06 4.18 4.68
CA GLU A 196 -4.24 3.42 4.27
C GLU A 196 -5.06 2.87 5.44
N ASP A 197 -4.40 2.52 6.55
CA ASP A 197 -5.06 2.13 7.80
C ASP A 197 -4.25 2.62 9.00
N SER A 198 -4.86 2.61 10.19
CA SER A 198 -4.17 2.88 11.46
C SER A 198 -3.28 1.72 11.93
N ARG A 199 -3.55 0.53 11.45
CA ARG A 199 -2.75 -0.70 11.58
C ARG A 199 -2.89 -1.49 10.29
N GLN A 200 -1.79 -1.92 9.76
CA GLN A 200 -1.73 -2.85 8.64
C GLN A 200 -0.52 -3.75 8.83
N LEU A 201 -0.51 -4.88 8.19
CA LEU A 201 0.65 -5.75 8.22
C LEU A 201 1.05 -6.10 6.80
N LYS A 202 2.29 -5.82 6.45
CA LYS A 202 2.89 -6.22 5.20
C LYS A 202 3.90 -7.33 5.44
N LEU A 203 3.87 -8.32 4.57
CA LEU A 203 4.95 -9.29 4.42
C LEU A 203 5.80 -8.88 3.24
N PHE A 204 7.10 -8.78 3.44
CA PHE A 204 8.10 -8.65 2.38
C PHE A 204 8.99 -9.88 2.34
N ILE A 205 9.25 -10.42 1.15
CA ILE A 205 10.23 -11.50 0.92
C ILE A 205 11.17 -11.04 -0.19
N LEU A 206 12.47 -11.07 0.07
CA LEU A 206 13.49 -10.75 -0.93
C LEU A 206 13.54 -11.86 -1.99
N LEU A 207 13.44 -11.48 -3.26
CA LEU A 207 13.47 -12.44 -4.37
C LEU A 207 14.87 -12.59 -4.98
N ASP A 208 15.74 -11.62 -4.73
CA ASP A 208 17.15 -11.60 -5.10
C ASP A 208 17.99 -11.14 -3.90
N GLU A 209 19.32 -11.17 -4.05
CA GLU A 209 20.23 -10.52 -3.10
C GLU A 209 19.94 -9.02 -3.05
N VAL A 210 19.73 -8.47 -1.86
CA VAL A 210 19.49 -7.03 -1.65
C VAL A 210 20.61 -6.46 -0.77
N SER A 211 21.56 -5.80 -1.42
CA SER A 211 22.63 -5.01 -0.79
C SER A 211 22.18 -3.55 -0.58
N ALA A 212 23.07 -2.72 -0.04
CA ALA A 212 22.80 -1.29 0.16
C ALA A 212 22.48 -0.55 -1.17
N GLU A 213 23.12 -0.96 -2.27
CA GLU A 213 22.97 -0.35 -3.61
C GLU A 213 21.65 -0.73 -4.28
N ARG A 214 21.00 -1.80 -3.82
CA ARG A 214 19.75 -2.30 -4.39
C ARG A 214 18.49 -1.70 -3.72
N GLY A 215 18.66 -0.61 -2.97
CA GLY A 215 17.55 0.16 -2.39
C GLY A 215 16.74 -0.63 -1.36
N PRO A 216 17.35 -1.16 -0.31
CA PRO A 216 16.65 -1.90 0.75
C PRO A 216 15.59 -1.03 1.43
N LEU A 217 14.67 -1.68 2.12
CA LEU A 217 13.75 -0.98 3.02
C LEU A 217 14.53 -0.53 4.27
N HIS A 218 14.45 0.77 4.58
CA HIS A 218 14.93 1.36 5.82
C HIS A 218 13.74 1.72 6.67
N PHE A 219 13.78 1.44 7.97
CA PHE A 219 12.66 1.69 8.85
C PHE A 219 13.08 1.84 10.32
N TYR A 220 12.22 2.45 11.11
CA TYR A 220 12.31 2.49 12.56
C TYR A 220 11.16 1.69 13.17
N SER A 221 11.34 1.16 14.38
CA SER A 221 10.27 0.48 15.12
C SER A 221 9.06 1.39 15.32
N ALA A 222 7.90 0.81 15.65
CA ALA A 222 6.72 1.60 15.97
C ALA A 222 6.96 2.51 17.19
N ARG A 223 7.69 2.01 18.21
CA ARG A 223 8.10 2.77 19.39
C ARG A 223 9.01 3.96 19.04
N ASP A 224 10.03 3.73 18.21
CA ASP A 224 10.92 4.79 17.76
C ASP A 224 10.19 5.79 16.89
N THR A 225 9.33 5.31 16.00
CA THR A 225 8.48 6.15 15.15
C THR A 225 7.63 7.12 15.98
N GLU A 226 6.99 6.65 17.04
CA GLU A 226 6.22 7.54 17.94
C GLU A 226 7.10 8.62 18.56
N ARG A 227 8.32 8.29 18.98
CA ARG A 227 9.29 9.24 19.54
C ARG A 227 9.74 10.25 18.46
N ILE A 228 10.09 9.77 17.28
CA ILE A 228 10.47 10.59 16.12
C ILE A 228 9.37 11.60 15.80
N LEU A 229 8.12 11.14 15.62
CA LEU A 229 7.00 12.01 15.25
C LEU A 229 6.70 13.10 16.28
N ARG A 230 6.94 12.85 17.58
CA ARG A 230 6.81 13.86 18.63
C ARG A 230 7.90 14.94 18.56
N SER A 231 9.06 14.59 18.03
CA SER A 231 10.25 15.46 17.96
C SER A 231 10.38 16.21 16.62
N LEU A 232 9.62 15.78 15.58
CA LEU A 232 9.66 16.44 14.29
C LEU A 232 9.10 17.86 14.35
N PRO A 233 9.70 18.82 13.61
CA PRO A 233 9.21 20.20 13.51
C PRO A 233 7.72 20.23 13.11
N ARG A 234 6.92 21.04 13.83
CA ARG A 234 5.49 21.21 13.53
C ARG A 234 5.25 22.09 12.31
N GLU A 235 6.21 22.92 11.96
CA GLU A 235 6.13 23.84 10.82
C GLU A 235 6.77 23.18 9.59
N ARG A 236 5.99 23.04 8.53
CA ARG A 236 6.46 22.61 7.22
C ARG A 236 5.93 23.53 6.13
N PRO A 237 6.74 23.82 5.10
CA PRO A 237 6.33 24.63 3.96
C PRO A 237 5.29 23.94 3.05
N ALA A 238 5.09 22.63 3.19
CA ALA A 238 4.06 21.91 2.44
C ALA A 238 2.74 21.88 3.21
N GLY A 239 1.61 22.01 2.51
CA GLY A 239 0.26 22.17 3.05
C GLY A 239 -0.18 21.07 4.06
N PRO A 240 -1.37 21.18 4.64
CA PRO A 240 -1.85 20.30 5.71
C PRO A 240 -1.91 18.83 5.34
N GLU A 241 -1.91 18.49 4.04
CA GLU A 241 -2.00 17.14 3.52
C GLU A 241 -0.75 16.28 3.81
N VAL A 242 0.40 16.91 3.99
CA VAL A 242 1.71 16.25 4.16
C VAL A 242 2.01 15.85 5.62
N ARG A 243 1.22 16.30 6.61
CA ARG A 243 1.60 16.24 8.02
C ARG A 243 1.37 14.91 8.74
N ALA A 244 0.37 14.13 8.31
CA ALA A 244 0.00 12.92 9.02
C ALA A 244 0.87 11.70 8.63
N PHE A 245 1.26 11.60 7.36
CA PHE A 245 1.89 10.40 6.79
C PHE A 245 3.21 10.65 6.09
N GLY A 246 3.75 11.88 6.11
CA GLY A 246 4.97 12.27 5.40
C GLY A 246 4.67 12.92 4.04
N PRO A 247 5.65 13.01 3.14
CA PRO A 247 7.03 12.61 3.35
C PRO A 247 7.79 13.52 4.31
N TRP A 248 8.78 12.97 5.00
CA TRP A 248 9.68 13.71 5.88
C TRP A 248 11.10 13.71 5.29
N ARG A 249 11.89 14.76 5.65
CA ARG A 249 13.29 14.84 5.28
C ARG A 249 14.12 13.83 6.08
N ASP A 250 15.11 13.25 5.44
CA ASP A 250 15.99 12.26 6.07
C ASP A 250 16.69 12.85 7.30
N GLU A 251 17.25 14.06 7.15
CA GLU A 251 18.00 14.73 8.23
C GLU A 251 17.14 15.02 9.46
N ASP A 252 15.86 15.31 9.27
CA ASP A 252 14.93 15.58 10.37
C ASP A 252 14.56 14.28 11.10
N VAL A 253 14.30 13.21 10.35
CA VAL A 253 13.95 11.90 10.92
C VAL A 253 15.15 11.30 11.65
N GLU A 254 16.32 11.27 11.03
CA GLU A 254 17.54 10.69 11.60
C GLU A 254 18.03 11.47 12.84
N ARG A 255 17.92 12.81 12.81
CA ARG A 255 18.21 13.64 13.98
C ARG A 255 17.24 13.36 15.12
N ALA A 256 15.95 13.22 14.82
CA ALA A 256 14.92 12.91 15.82
C ALA A 256 15.06 11.50 16.40
N ALA A 257 15.51 10.55 15.59
CA ALA A 257 15.77 9.17 16.00
C ALA A 257 17.00 9.06 16.93
N GLY A 258 18.08 9.77 16.61
CA GLY A 258 19.34 9.71 17.34
C GLY A 258 20.14 8.41 17.12
N HIS A 259 19.71 7.55 16.24
CA HIS A 259 20.39 6.32 15.81
C HIS A 259 20.02 5.97 14.37
N ALA A 260 20.81 5.09 13.74
CA ALA A 260 20.55 4.63 12.39
C ALA A 260 19.25 3.80 12.28
N PRO A 261 18.56 3.84 11.13
CA PRO A 261 17.41 2.97 10.85
C PRO A 261 17.84 1.50 10.75
N MET A 262 16.90 0.60 10.97
CA MET A 262 17.05 -0.79 10.57
C MET A 262 16.98 -0.90 9.04
N VAL A 263 17.74 -1.85 8.49
CA VAL A 263 17.86 -2.02 7.04
C VAL A 263 17.54 -3.47 6.65
N PHE A 264 16.58 -3.65 5.75
CA PHE A 264 16.17 -4.95 5.25
C PHE A 264 17.04 -5.37 4.07
N THR A 265 18.23 -5.88 4.36
CA THR A 265 19.19 -6.44 3.41
C THR A 265 19.32 -7.94 3.60
N GLY A 266 19.84 -8.64 2.61
CA GLY A 266 20.20 -10.05 2.66
C GLY A 266 19.90 -10.81 1.40
N GLY A 267 20.07 -12.13 1.50
CA GLY A 267 19.86 -13.06 0.39
C GLY A 267 18.38 -13.32 0.07
N PRO A 268 18.15 -13.97 -1.07
CA PRO A 268 16.81 -14.38 -1.50
C PRO A 268 16.14 -15.28 -0.45
N GLY A 269 14.84 -15.15 -0.27
CA GLY A 269 14.06 -15.88 0.72
C GLY A 269 14.03 -15.26 2.12
N LYS A 270 14.78 -14.17 2.40
CA LYS A 270 14.67 -13.46 3.68
C LYS A 270 13.34 -12.74 3.78
N GLY A 271 12.68 -12.84 4.94
CA GLY A 271 11.35 -12.30 5.18
C GLY A 271 11.28 -11.23 6.28
N LEU A 272 10.31 -10.33 6.15
CA LEU A 272 9.99 -9.30 7.12
C LEU A 272 8.46 -9.10 7.18
N LEU A 273 7.88 -9.26 8.36
CA LEU A 273 6.54 -8.75 8.70
C LEU A 273 6.70 -7.35 9.31
N ILE A 274 5.93 -6.37 8.82
CA ILE A 274 6.05 -4.98 9.30
C ILE A 274 4.73 -4.21 9.17
N ASP A 275 4.40 -3.44 10.20
CA ASP A 275 3.32 -2.45 10.18
C ASP A 275 3.84 -1.13 9.61
N THR A 276 3.69 -0.93 8.33
CA THR A 276 4.15 0.27 7.63
C THR A 276 3.30 1.52 7.90
N SER A 277 2.16 1.38 8.60
CA SER A 277 1.40 2.53 9.10
C SER A 277 1.92 3.05 10.46
N ARG A 278 2.76 2.27 11.14
CA ARG A 278 3.33 2.61 12.45
C ARG A 278 4.85 2.69 12.45
N CYS A 279 5.51 2.01 11.53
CA CYS A 279 6.96 2.03 11.34
C CYS A 279 7.30 3.03 10.22
N ILE A 280 7.86 4.19 10.58
CA ILE A 280 8.32 5.17 9.57
C ILE A 280 9.41 4.55 8.72
N HIS A 281 9.27 4.64 7.40
CA HIS A 281 10.13 3.90 6.49
C HIS A 281 10.31 4.59 5.14
N TYR A 282 11.33 4.15 4.40
CA TYR A 282 11.49 4.38 2.97
C TYR A 282 12.12 3.15 2.30
N GLY A 283 11.98 3.04 0.98
CA GLY A 283 12.60 1.98 0.19
C GLY A 283 12.85 2.40 -1.25
N ALA A 284 13.31 1.45 -2.05
CA ALA A 284 13.49 1.61 -3.50
C ALA A 284 14.47 2.71 -3.95
N ARG A 285 15.40 3.14 -3.09
CA ARG A 285 16.53 4.02 -3.48
C ARG A 285 17.62 3.19 -4.14
N VAL A 286 17.30 2.63 -5.28
CA VAL A 286 18.22 1.77 -6.03
C VAL A 286 19.30 2.61 -6.69
N SER A 287 20.57 2.21 -6.60
CA SER A 287 21.70 2.87 -7.28
C SER A 287 21.69 2.55 -8.77
N ASP A 288 22.37 3.40 -9.57
CA ASP A 288 22.45 3.23 -11.01
C ASP A 288 23.03 1.85 -11.37
N GLY A 289 22.45 1.19 -12.36
CA GLY A 289 22.86 -0.14 -12.81
C GLY A 289 22.37 -1.30 -11.93
N HIS A 290 21.68 -1.02 -10.83
CA HIS A 290 21.10 -2.04 -9.96
C HIS A 290 19.57 -2.14 -10.11
N GLU A 291 19.05 -3.25 -9.64
CA GLU A 291 17.60 -3.52 -9.58
C GLU A 291 17.26 -4.34 -8.33
N ARG A 292 16.00 -4.31 -7.93
CA ARG A 292 15.49 -5.06 -6.79
C ARG A 292 14.16 -5.71 -7.12
N PHE A 293 14.00 -6.96 -6.71
CA PHE A 293 12.75 -7.70 -6.77
C PHE A 293 12.31 -8.10 -5.36
N VAL A 294 11.04 -7.85 -5.03
CA VAL A 294 10.48 -8.15 -3.72
C VAL A 294 9.06 -8.69 -3.88
N PHE A 295 8.77 -9.83 -3.29
CA PHE A 295 7.38 -10.28 -3.10
C PHE A 295 6.78 -9.56 -1.92
N MET A 296 5.53 -9.09 -2.05
CA MET A 296 4.85 -8.36 -0.99
C MET A 296 3.37 -8.75 -0.90
N LEU A 297 2.92 -8.96 0.35
CA LEU A 297 1.50 -9.04 0.70
C LEU A 297 1.15 -7.87 1.62
N ALA A 298 -0.07 -7.34 1.50
CA ALA A 298 -0.55 -6.29 2.40
C ALA A 298 -1.94 -6.63 2.95
N TYR A 299 -2.04 -6.69 4.28
CA TYR A 299 -3.26 -6.97 5.03
C TYR A 299 -3.70 -5.73 5.79
N ARG A 300 -5.00 -5.45 5.77
CA ARG A 300 -5.62 -4.33 6.48
C ARG A 300 -6.92 -4.77 7.12
N SER A 301 -7.44 -3.94 8.02
CA SER A 301 -8.79 -4.16 8.52
C SER A 301 -9.82 -4.03 7.40
N LEU A 302 -10.96 -4.70 7.52
CA LEU A 302 -12.10 -4.50 6.62
C LEU A 302 -12.52 -3.03 6.57
N HIS A 303 -12.41 -2.34 7.70
CA HIS A 303 -12.84 -0.96 7.92
C HIS A 303 -11.69 0.05 7.76
N SER A 304 -10.64 -0.30 7.00
CA SER A 304 -9.56 0.62 6.67
C SER A 304 -10.12 1.89 6.04
N VAL A 305 -9.51 3.04 6.33
CA VAL A 305 -9.99 4.33 5.80
C VAL A 305 -9.83 4.38 4.28
N HIS A 306 -8.80 3.74 3.78
CA HIS A 306 -8.57 3.58 2.35
C HIS A 306 -8.93 2.15 1.93
N ASP A 307 -10.09 1.97 1.33
CA ASP A 307 -10.64 0.67 0.98
C ASP A 307 -10.44 0.24 -0.49
N THR A 308 -9.80 1.07 -1.30
CA THR A 308 -9.49 0.70 -2.68
C THR A 308 -8.51 -0.48 -2.69
N PRO A 309 -8.88 -1.64 -3.25
CA PRO A 309 -7.95 -2.74 -3.43
C PRO A 309 -6.93 -2.40 -4.52
N PHE A 310 -5.69 -2.86 -4.37
CA PHE A 310 -4.71 -2.83 -5.45
C PHE A 310 -4.99 -3.94 -6.47
N ASN A 311 -5.51 -5.09 -5.99
CA ASN A 311 -5.86 -6.22 -6.82
C ASN A 311 -7.34 -6.57 -6.69
N VAL A 312 -7.94 -7.02 -7.77
CA VAL A 312 -9.29 -7.59 -7.78
C VAL A 312 -9.19 -9.09 -7.49
N LEU A 313 -9.33 -9.46 -6.22
CA LEU A 313 -9.24 -10.86 -5.79
C LEU A 313 -10.61 -11.54 -5.84
N ARG A 314 -10.64 -12.85 -6.11
CA ARG A 314 -11.85 -13.66 -6.22
C ARG A 314 -12.06 -14.49 -4.96
N PRO A 315 -13.03 -14.10 -4.07
CA PRO A 315 -13.32 -14.83 -2.83
C PRO A 315 -13.87 -16.25 -3.06
N ASP A 316 -14.55 -16.46 -4.18
CA ASP A 316 -15.16 -17.73 -4.57
C ASP A 316 -14.15 -18.83 -4.92
N ARG A 317 -12.86 -18.48 -4.96
CA ARG A 317 -11.77 -19.44 -5.18
C ARG A 317 -11.59 -20.46 -4.05
N PHE A 318 -11.98 -20.10 -2.83
CA PHE A 318 -11.85 -20.95 -1.66
C PHE A 318 -13.22 -21.35 -1.12
N ASP A 319 -13.34 -22.60 -0.67
CA ASP A 319 -14.52 -23.07 0.05
C ASP A 319 -14.51 -22.63 1.52
N ASP A 320 -13.32 -22.45 2.09
CA ASP A 320 -13.14 -22.01 3.46
C ASP A 320 -13.66 -20.57 3.67
N PRO A 321 -14.58 -20.37 4.65
CA PRO A 321 -15.23 -19.08 4.87
C PRO A 321 -14.27 -17.99 5.39
N VAL A 322 -13.19 -18.37 6.08
CA VAL A 322 -12.19 -17.42 6.60
C VAL A 322 -11.32 -16.93 5.46
N ARG A 323 -10.81 -17.83 4.61
CA ARG A 323 -10.05 -17.47 3.40
C ARG A 323 -10.88 -16.60 2.45
N ARG A 324 -12.17 -16.92 2.27
CA ARG A 324 -13.11 -16.05 1.53
C ARG A 324 -13.20 -14.67 2.14
N ALA A 325 -13.34 -14.56 3.45
CA ALA A 325 -13.45 -13.27 4.14
C ALA A 325 -12.17 -12.45 3.99
N VAL A 326 -10.99 -13.08 3.97
CA VAL A 326 -9.69 -12.41 3.72
C VAL A 326 -9.62 -11.81 2.32
N LEU A 327 -10.23 -12.44 1.31
CA LEU A 327 -10.26 -11.91 -0.06
C LEU A 327 -11.42 -10.95 -0.33
N GLN A 328 -12.34 -10.78 0.64
CA GLN A 328 -13.54 -9.97 0.45
C GLN A 328 -13.43 -8.61 1.14
N GLY A 329 -13.35 -7.55 0.36
CA GLY A 329 -13.37 -6.18 0.84
C GLY A 329 -14.77 -5.56 0.92
N THR A 330 -14.81 -4.29 1.37
CA THR A 330 -16.06 -3.52 1.53
C THR A 330 -16.71 -3.11 0.21
N GLU A 331 -16.01 -3.18 -0.90
CA GLU A 331 -16.52 -2.85 -2.23
C GLU A 331 -17.71 -3.72 -2.64
N ARG A 332 -17.85 -4.90 -2.03
CA ARG A 332 -18.99 -5.81 -2.21
C ARG A 332 -20.11 -5.60 -1.19
N LEU A 333 -19.93 -4.68 -0.25
CA LEU A 333 -20.94 -4.35 0.76
C LEU A 333 -21.78 -3.14 0.27
N PRO A 334 -23.12 -3.18 0.29
CA PRO A 334 -23.99 -2.27 -0.46
C PRO A 334 -23.94 -0.79 -0.07
N LEU A 335 -23.12 -0.36 0.86
CA LEU A 335 -23.09 1.01 1.39
C LEU A 335 -21.77 1.78 1.18
N GLY A 336 -20.88 1.37 0.24
CA GLY A 336 -19.54 1.95 -0.07
C GLY A 336 -19.49 3.44 -0.47
N TRP A 337 -20.59 4.22 -0.40
CA TRP A 337 -20.75 5.48 -1.14
C TRP A 337 -20.48 6.78 -0.37
N PHE A 338 -20.21 6.79 0.94
CA PHE A 338 -20.25 8.05 1.70
C PHE A 338 -18.97 8.86 1.82
N PHE A 339 -17.78 8.28 1.55
CA PHE A 339 -16.52 9.04 1.61
C PHE A 339 -15.62 8.69 0.42
N PRO A 340 -15.74 9.42 -0.71
CA PRO A 340 -14.76 9.28 -1.79
C PRO A 340 -13.38 9.70 -1.27
N HIS A 341 -12.35 8.92 -1.59
CA HIS A 341 -10.97 9.28 -1.31
C HIS A 341 -10.61 10.56 -2.10
N PRO A 342 -9.96 11.56 -1.48
CA PRO A 342 -9.67 12.83 -2.14
C PRO A 342 -8.77 12.71 -3.38
N SER A 343 -7.95 11.66 -3.49
CA SER A 343 -7.07 11.40 -4.64
C SER A 343 -7.74 10.63 -5.78
N LEU A 344 -8.98 10.16 -5.61
CA LEU A 344 -9.74 9.47 -6.64
C LEU A 344 -10.64 10.45 -7.40
N GLY A 345 -10.03 11.39 -8.12
CA GLY A 345 -10.70 12.04 -9.24
C GLY A 345 -11.05 10.98 -10.31
N PRO A 346 -11.98 11.31 -11.24
CA PRO A 346 -12.40 10.39 -12.31
C PRO A 346 -11.25 9.87 -13.19
N GLU A 347 -10.07 10.49 -13.13
CA GLU A 347 -8.87 10.11 -13.89
C GLU A 347 -8.09 8.94 -13.25
N ALA A 348 -8.24 8.67 -11.96
CA ALA A 348 -7.55 7.55 -11.31
C ALA A 348 -8.18 6.18 -11.61
N ARG A 349 -9.34 6.13 -12.28
CA ARG A 349 -9.99 4.90 -12.72
C ARG A 349 -9.50 4.38 -14.08
N GLY A 350 -8.63 5.11 -14.77
CA GLY A 350 -8.13 4.80 -16.10
C GLY A 350 -6.74 4.13 -16.15
N GLY A 351 -6.10 3.89 -15.01
CA GLY A 351 -4.71 3.41 -14.95
C GLY A 351 -4.50 1.91 -14.75
N GLY A 352 -5.57 1.12 -14.71
CA GLY A 352 -5.48 -0.34 -14.48
C GLY A 352 -6.01 -1.22 -15.64
N GLY A 353 -6.45 -0.62 -16.74
CA GLY A 353 -6.82 -1.36 -17.92
C GLY A 353 -5.59 -1.63 -18.77
N SER A 354 -5.02 -2.83 -18.70
CA SER A 354 -4.16 -3.35 -19.75
C SER A 354 -4.99 -3.42 -21.03
N GLU A 355 -4.76 -2.52 -21.99
CA GLU A 355 -5.24 -2.75 -23.35
C GLU A 355 -4.66 -4.08 -23.83
N PRO A 356 -5.48 -4.96 -24.43
CA PRO A 356 -4.98 -6.19 -25.02
C PRO A 356 -3.99 -5.85 -26.13
N VAL A 357 -2.82 -6.46 -26.10
CA VAL A 357 -1.84 -6.42 -27.17
C VAL A 357 -2.51 -6.98 -28.42
N PRO A 358 -2.51 -6.27 -29.58
CA PRO A 358 -3.00 -6.84 -30.82
C PRO A 358 -2.15 -8.06 -31.19
N THR A 359 -2.77 -9.19 -31.35
CA THR A 359 -2.18 -10.36 -31.99
C THR A 359 -2.27 -10.16 -33.48
N ASP A 360 -1.15 -9.89 -34.12
CA ASP A 360 -0.88 -10.19 -35.54
C ASP A 360 0.24 -11.21 -35.64
#